data_836920a91a019289eeb1bb1eba284130
#
_entry.id   836920a91a019289eeb1bb1eba284130
#
_cell.length_a   1.000
_cell.length_b   1.000
_cell.length_c   1.000
_cell.angle_alpha   90.00
_cell.angle_beta   90.00
_cell.angle_gamma   90.00
#
_symmetry.space_group_name_H-M   'P 1'
#
loop_
_entity.id
_entity.type
_entity.pdbx_description
1 polymer ?
#
loop_
_entity_poly.entity_id
_entity_poly.type
_entity_poly.pdbx_seq_one_letter_code
_entity_poly.pdbx_strand_id
1 'polypeptide(L)'
;AVAVLGLWWLAQSTGLLRYVAPAVLVGAGALIMVGFQRGRFRGQGGGVGTVQVVEGQITYYGPLTGGAVAMREMTRLTLDGTQHPAHWHLEQRGLPDLHIPVNADGADALFDAFATLPGLRTERMLAQLQAQPHVAVVIWERRARDLAQIAPQSRA
;
A
#
# COMPACT_ATOMS: atom_id res chain seq x y z
N ALA A 1 28.51 -0.37 23.75
CA ALA A 1 29.39 0.51 24.56
C ALA A 1 28.56 1.55 25.35
N VAL A 2 27.62 2.27 24.72
CA VAL A 2 26.83 3.35 25.36
C VAL A 2 25.88 2.84 26.45
N ALA A 3 25.27 1.66 26.29
CA ALA A 3 24.38 1.06 27.27
C ALA A 3 25.09 0.66 28.56
N VAL A 4 26.35 0.20 28.47
CA VAL A 4 27.17 -0.19 29.63
C VAL A 4 27.57 1.04 30.43
N LEU A 5 27.95 2.12 29.79
CA LEU A 5 28.22 3.42 30.43
C LEU A 5 27.00 3.99 31.13
N GLY A 6 25.80 3.86 30.54
CA GLY A 6 24.56 4.27 31.18
C GLY A 6 24.21 3.49 32.44
N LEU A 7 24.45 2.17 32.44
CA LEU A 7 24.22 1.33 33.61
C LEU A 7 25.23 1.63 34.76
N TRP A 8 26.49 1.91 34.42
CA TRP A 8 27.52 2.24 35.42
C TRP A 8 27.22 3.61 36.06
N TRP A 9 26.77 4.59 35.29
CA TRP A 9 26.36 5.89 35.83
C TRP A 9 25.09 5.81 36.70
N LEU A 10 24.19 4.89 36.41
CA LEU A 10 22.99 4.64 37.20
C LEU A 10 23.32 4.14 38.62
N ALA A 11 24.40 3.39 38.76
CA ALA A 11 24.85 2.84 40.06
C ALA A 11 25.54 3.87 40.96
N GLN A 12 26.08 4.96 40.40
CA GLN A 12 26.87 5.96 41.13
C GLN A 12 26.08 7.22 41.51
N SER A 13 24.87 7.48 40.95
CA SER A 13 24.17 8.72 41.13
C SER A 13 23.14 8.65 42.30
N THR A 14 23.42 9.37 43.38
CA THR A 14 22.52 9.65 44.48
C THR A 14 21.76 10.93 44.17
N GLY A 15 20.40 10.86 44.12
CA GLY A 15 19.55 12.04 43.95
C GLY A 15 18.57 11.98 42.77
N LEU A 16 18.10 13.13 42.32
CA LEU A 16 17.10 13.30 41.25
C LEU A 16 17.51 12.63 39.92
N LEU A 17 18.81 12.52 39.62
CA LEU A 17 19.38 11.85 38.45
C LEU A 17 19.02 10.37 38.37
N ARG A 18 18.70 9.71 39.49
CA ARG A 18 18.24 8.31 39.52
C ARG A 18 16.93 8.08 38.81
N TYR A 19 16.08 9.09 38.68
CA TYR A 19 14.78 9.03 38.01
C TYR A 19 14.87 9.48 36.53
N VAL A 20 15.86 10.31 36.20
CA VAL A 20 16.05 10.82 34.83
C VAL A 20 16.59 9.73 33.91
N ALA A 21 17.52 8.91 34.38
CA ALA A 21 18.14 7.85 33.57
C ALA A 21 17.13 6.79 33.10
N PRO A 22 16.24 6.22 33.97
CA PRO A 22 15.22 5.28 33.48
C PRO A 22 14.16 5.95 32.60
N ALA A 23 13.82 7.21 32.85
CA ALA A 23 12.90 7.95 31.99
C ALA A 23 13.45 8.15 30.55
N VAL A 24 14.74 8.46 30.43
CA VAL A 24 15.41 8.57 29.13
C VAL A 24 15.49 7.20 28.42
N LEU A 25 15.75 6.11 29.14
CA LEU A 25 15.77 4.77 28.56
C LEU A 25 14.40 4.33 28.08
N VAL A 26 13.34 4.60 28.82
CA VAL A 26 11.95 4.33 28.42
C VAL A 26 11.56 5.17 27.19
N GLY A 27 11.94 6.45 27.18
CA GLY A 27 11.71 7.34 26.03
C GLY A 27 12.46 6.89 24.79
N ALA A 28 13.72 6.47 24.92
CA ALA A 28 14.50 5.92 23.81
C ALA A 28 13.92 4.60 23.30
N GLY A 29 13.46 3.71 24.18
CA GLY A 29 12.77 2.47 23.81
C GLY A 29 11.47 2.72 23.05
N ALA A 30 10.67 3.68 23.49
CA ALA A 30 9.44 4.08 22.82
C ALA A 30 9.72 4.66 21.42
N LEU A 31 10.75 5.51 21.28
CA LEU A 31 11.15 6.05 19.97
C LEU A 31 11.67 4.97 19.02
N ILE A 32 12.42 3.98 19.52
CA ILE A 32 12.86 2.83 18.72
C ILE A 32 11.65 2.02 18.26
N MET A 33 10.67 1.79 19.14
CA MET A 33 9.46 1.03 18.80
C MET A 33 8.59 1.76 17.77
N VAL A 34 8.44 3.09 17.89
CA VAL A 34 7.77 3.93 16.87
C VAL A 34 8.57 3.94 15.55
N GLY A 35 9.89 3.98 15.62
CA GLY A 35 10.76 3.87 14.45
C GLY A 35 10.62 2.52 13.74
N PHE A 36 10.54 1.42 14.49
CA PHE A 36 10.30 0.08 13.95
C PHE A 36 8.90 -0.06 13.34
N GLN A 37 7.87 0.48 13.98
CA GLN A 37 6.51 0.49 13.42
C GLN A 37 6.46 1.29 12.10
N ARG A 38 7.03 2.50 12.07
CA ARG A 38 7.14 3.28 10.84
C ARG A 38 8.01 2.62 9.77
N GLY A 39 9.07 1.92 10.16
CA GLY A 39 9.93 1.16 9.25
C GLY A 39 9.22 -0.04 8.64
N ARG A 40 8.37 -0.75 9.40
CA ARG A 40 7.57 -1.88 8.88
C ARG A 40 6.51 -1.43 7.86
N PHE A 41 5.97 -0.22 8.00
CA PHE A 41 5.01 0.36 7.04
C PHE A 41 5.70 1.01 5.83
N ARG A 42 6.99 1.37 5.92
CA ARG A 42 7.78 1.87 4.79
C ARG A 42 8.62 0.80 4.10
N GLY A 43 8.67 -0.41 4.61
CA GLY A 43 9.67 -1.42 4.25
C GLY A 43 9.21 -2.51 3.29
N GLN A 44 8.05 -2.39 2.65
CA GLN A 44 7.65 -3.35 1.60
C GLN A 44 7.63 -2.73 0.19
N GLY A 45 7.89 -1.45 0.07
CA GLY A 45 8.07 -0.76 -1.20
C GLY A 45 9.52 -0.81 -1.68
N GLY A 46 10.02 -1.99 -2.01
CA GLY A 46 11.31 -2.17 -2.71
C GLY A 46 11.11 -2.36 -4.22
N GLY A 47 9.90 -2.17 -4.68
CA GLY A 47 9.52 -2.33 -6.08
C GLY A 47 9.79 -1.09 -6.91
N VAL A 48 9.73 -1.28 -8.21
CA VAL A 48 9.97 -0.25 -9.20
C VAL A 48 8.75 0.65 -9.29
N GLY A 49 8.95 1.96 -9.23
CA GLY A 49 7.91 2.97 -9.41
C GLY A 49 7.17 3.35 -8.13
N THR A 50 6.37 4.41 -8.23
CA THR A 50 5.61 5.00 -7.12
C THR A 50 4.13 5.08 -7.48
N VAL A 51 3.28 4.70 -6.54
CA VAL A 51 1.82 4.81 -6.63
C VAL A 51 1.34 5.98 -5.79
N GLN A 52 0.43 6.76 -6.34
CA GLN A 52 -0.30 7.79 -5.62
C GLN A 52 -1.80 7.58 -5.81
N VAL A 53 -2.54 7.68 -4.71
CA VAL A 53 -4.01 7.64 -4.72
C VAL A 53 -4.51 8.96 -4.16
N VAL A 54 -5.14 9.76 -5.02
CA VAL A 54 -5.68 11.09 -4.66
C VAL A 54 -7.07 11.23 -5.26
N GLU A 55 -8.05 11.57 -4.43
CA GLU A 55 -9.44 11.87 -4.84
C GLU A 55 -10.08 10.80 -5.75
N GLY A 56 -9.80 9.53 -5.49
CA GLY A 56 -10.33 8.42 -6.29
C GLY A 56 -9.63 8.22 -7.65
N GLN A 57 -8.49 8.85 -7.84
CA GLN A 57 -7.59 8.59 -8.96
C GLN A 57 -6.35 7.85 -8.49
N ILE A 58 -6.02 6.76 -9.16
CA ILE A 58 -4.79 6.01 -8.98
C ILE A 58 -3.81 6.46 -10.06
N THR A 59 -2.64 6.93 -9.66
CA THR A 59 -1.56 7.29 -10.58
C THR A 59 -0.33 6.45 -10.27
N TYR A 60 0.27 5.88 -11.29
CA TYR A 60 1.51 5.12 -11.19
C TYR A 60 2.60 5.77 -12.02
N TYR A 61 3.74 5.99 -11.41
CA TYR A 61 4.96 6.51 -12.02
C TYR A 61 6.01 5.40 -12.05
N GLY A 62 6.03 4.65 -13.12
CA GLY A 62 7.04 3.62 -13.37
C GLY A 62 8.18 4.15 -14.25
N PRO A 63 9.33 3.46 -14.30
CA PRO A 63 10.49 3.89 -15.09
C PRO A 63 10.27 3.72 -16.60
N LEU A 64 9.46 2.76 -17.02
CA LEU A 64 9.17 2.48 -18.42
C LEU A 64 7.70 2.64 -18.78
N THR A 65 6.83 2.52 -17.78
CA THR A 65 5.38 2.58 -17.94
C THR A 65 4.78 3.40 -16.81
N GLY A 66 3.72 4.10 -17.09
CA GLY A 66 3.00 4.88 -16.09
C GLY A 66 1.65 5.30 -16.64
N GLY A 67 0.80 5.82 -15.77
CA GLY A 67 -0.52 6.25 -16.17
C GLY A 67 -1.40 6.57 -14.96
N ALA A 68 -2.62 6.97 -15.26
CA ALA A 68 -3.62 7.29 -14.26
C ALA A 68 -4.95 6.60 -14.60
N VAL A 69 -5.61 6.06 -13.59
CA VAL A 69 -6.92 5.42 -13.69
C VAL A 69 -7.87 6.06 -12.67
N ALA A 70 -9.02 6.52 -13.14
CA ALA A 70 -10.09 6.98 -12.28
C ALA A 70 -10.88 5.77 -11.75
N MET A 71 -10.96 5.59 -10.44
CA MET A 71 -11.63 4.47 -9.78
C MET A 71 -13.10 4.30 -10.25
N ARG A 72 -13.79 5.41 -10.47
CA ARG A 72 -15.19 5.40 -10.94
C ARG A 72 -15.34 4.91 -12.38
N GLU A 73 -14.28 5.00 -13.21
CA GLU A 73 -14.29 4.58 -14.61
C GLU A 73 -13.65 3.22 -14.82
N MET A 74 -13.06 2.67 -13.77
CA MET A 74 -12.44 1.36 -13.81
C MET A 74 -13.48 0.29 -14.11
N THR A 75 -13.17 -0.60 -15.04
CA THR A 75 -14.06 -1.68 -15.51
C THR A 75 -13.68 -3.03 -14.94
N ARG A 76 -12.39 -3.28 -14.76
CA ARG A 76 -11.88 -4.55 -14.24
C ARG A 76 -10.60 -4.34 -13.44
N LEU A 77 -10.44 -5.17 -12.42
CA LEU A 77 -9.23 -5.29 -11.62
C LEU A 77 -8.77 -6.75 -11.66
N THR A 78 -7.56 -6.98 -12.15
CA THR A 78 -6.96 -8.31 -12.26
C THR A 78 -5.63 -8.34 -11.50
N LEU A 79 -5.36 -9.43 -10.79
CA LEU A 79 -4.05 -9.73 -10.23
C LEU A 79 -3.34 -10.70 -11.17
N ASP A 80 -2.28 -10.24 -11.80
CA ASP A 80 -1.44 -11.06 -12.68
C ASP A 80 -0.22 -11.59 -11.91
N GLY A 81 -0.23 -12.88 -11.64
CA GLY A 81 0.85 -13.59 -10.98
C GLY A 81 1.84 -14.25 -11.94
N THR A 82 1.70 -14.04 -13.24
CA THR A 82 2.66 -14.60 -14.23
C THR A 82 3.99 -13.88 -14.21
N GLN A 83 4.00 -12.65 -13.71
CA GLN A 83 5.20 -11.82 -13.58
C GLN A 83 5.71 -11.83 -12.13
N HIS A 84 6.99 -11.56 -11.92
CA HIS A 84 7.61 -11.47 -10.62
C HIS A 84 8.33 -10.11 -10.46
N PRO A 85 7.83 -9.24 -9.59
CA PRO A 85 6.64 -9.37 -8.72
C PRO A 85 5.33 -9.44 -9.51
N ALA A 86 4.27 -9.96 -8.87
CA ALA A 86 2.92 -9.92 -9.43
C ALA A 86 2.49 -8.47 -9.70
N HIS A 87 1.59 -8.27 -10.65
CA HIS A 87 1.12 -6.94 -11.04
C HIS A 87 -0.39 -6.82 -10.90
N TRP A 88 -0.83 -5.66 -10.45
CA TRP A 88 -2.20 -5.23 -10.58
C TRP A 88 -2.44 -4.70 -11.98
N HIS A 89 -3.44 -5.21 -12.67
CA HIS A 89 -3.91 -4.70 -13.96
C HIS A 89 -5.24 -3.98 -13.72
N LEU A 90 -5.25 -2.69 -14.02
CA LEU A 90 -6.41 -1.82 -13.90
C LEU A 90 -6.88 -1.45 -15.31
N GLU A 91 -8.06 -1.95 -15.68
CA GLU A 91 -8.67 -1.66 -16.97
C GLU A 91 -9.68 -0.52 -16.82
N GLN A 92 -9.66 0.41 -17.76
CA GLN A 92 -10.58 1.55 -17.87
C GLN A 92 -10.98 1.74 -19.33
N ARG A 93 -12.18 2.25 -19.57
CA ARG A 93 -12.65 2.45 -20.93
C ARG A 93 -11.81 3.48 -21.71
N GLY A 94 -11.40 3.11 -22.92
CA GLY A 94 -10.78 4.03 -23.88
C GLY A 94 -9.36 4.45 -23.54
N LEU A 95 -8.76 3.89 -22.50
CA LEU A 95 -7.37 4.12 -22.11
C LEU A 95 -6.62 2.79 -22.03
N PRO A 96 -5.29 2.82 -22.20
CA PRO A 96 -4.45 1.64 -21.99
C PRO A 96 -4.56 1.14 -20.54
N ASP A 97 -4.44 -0.16 -20.36
CA ASP A 97 -4.42 -0.79 -19.06
C ASP A 97 -3.22 -0.30 -18.25
N LEU A 98 -3.43 -0.03 -16.97
CA LEU A 98 -2.39 0.37 -16.05
C LEU A 98 -1.89 -0.84 -15.28
N HIS A 99 -0.58 -1.10 -15.37
CA HIS A 99 0.10 -2.21 -14.73
C HIS A 99 0.93 -1.70 -13.57
N ILE A 100 0.64 -2.16 -12.36
CA ILE A 100 1.30 -1.69 -11.12
C ILE A 100 1.89 -2.91 -10.39
N PRO A 101 3.21 -2.96 -10.17
CA PRO A 101 3.80 -4.01 -9.34
C PRO A 101 3.21 -3.99 -7.92
N VAL A 102 2.90 -5.16 -7.36
CA VAL A 102 2.32 -5.26 -6.00
C VAL A 102 3.22 -4.70 -4.91
N ASN A 103 4.52 -4.62 -5.18
CA ASN A 103 5.54 -4.09 -4.28
C ASN A 103 6.01 -2.66 -4.64
N ALA A 104 5.33 -1.96 -5.55
CA ALA A 104 5.65 -0.56 -5.86
C ALA A 104 5.57 0.32 -4.59
N ASP A 105 6.34 1.39 -4.57
CA ASP A 105 6.29 2.33 -3.44
C ASP A 105 4.89 2.98 -3.36
N GLY A 106 4.29 2.96 -2.17
CA GLY A 106 2.92 3.46 -1.96
C GLY A 106 1.81 2.51 -2.41
N ALA A 107 2.11 1.27 -2.83
CA ALA A 107 1.10 0.28 -3.24
C ALA A 107 0.11 -0.09 -2.13
N ASP A 108 0.46 0.15 -0.87
CA ASP A 108 -0.45 -0.08 0.27
C ASP A 108 -1.74 0.75 0.15
N ALA A 109 -1.65 1.96 -0.39
CA ALA A 109 -2.81 2.83 -0.61
C ALA A 109 -3.82 2.24 -1.62
N LEU A 110 -3.38 1.30 -2.47
CA LEU A 110 -4.26 0.62 -3.43
C LEU A 110 -5.29 -0.25 -2.72
N PHE A 111 -4.95 -0.87 -1.59
CA PHE A 111 -5.89 -1.74 -0.86
C PHE A 111 -7.08 -0.94 -0.34
N ASP A 112 -6.82 0.22 0.25
CA ASP A 112 -7.87 1.12 0.73
C ASP A 112 -8.70 1.65 -0.44
N ALA A 113 -8.06 2.00 -1.54
CA ALA A 113 -8.75 2.44 -2.75
C ALA A 113 -9.66 1.32 -3.30
N PHE A 114 -9.13 0.11 -3.49
CA PHE A 114 -9.91 -1.02 -4.01
C PHE A 114 -11.05 -1.42 -3.10
N ALA A 115 -10.91 -1.29 -1.77
CA ALA A 115 -11.98 -1.58 -0.82
C ALA A 115 -13.23 -0.70 -1.03
N THR A 116 -13.09 0.45 -1.70
CA THR A 116 -14.22 1.32 -2.05
C THR A 116 -15.01 0.85 -3.28
N LEU A 117 -14.49 -0.12 -4.03
CA LEU A 117 -15.16 -0.62 -5.24
C LEU A 117 -16.43 -1.40 -4.88
N PRO A 118 -17.55 -1.12 -5.55
CA PRO A 118 -18.83 -1.75 -5.23
C PRO A 118 -18.79 -3.25 -5.51
N GLY A 119 -19.04 -4.05 -4.46
CA GLY A 119 -19.07 -5.51 -4.55
C GLY A 119 -17.72 -6.21 -4.58
N LEU A 120 -16.61 -5.49 -4.38
CA LEU A 120 -15.32 -6.12 -4.17
C LEU A 120 -15.31 -6.83 -2.81
N ARG A 121 -14.77 -8.06 -2.78
CA ARG A 121 -14.54 -8.83 -1.55
C ARG A 121 -13.09 -8.72 -1.14
N THR A 122 -12.81 -7.86 -0.18
CA THR A 122 -11.44 -7.59 0.31
C THR A 122 -10.74 -8.86 0.81
N GLU A 123 -11.47 -9.74 1.49
CA GLU A 123 -10.94 -11.03 1.97
C GLU A 123 -10.45 -11.91 0.83
N ARG A 124 -11.23 -11.99 -0.27
CA ARG A 124 -10.84 -12.75 -1.47
C ARG A 124 -9.62 -12.14 -2.16
N MET A 125 -9.56 -10.82 -2.23
CA MET A 125 -8.41 -10.10 -2.80
C MET A 125 -7.13 -10.41 -2.03
N LEU A 126 -7.17 -10.32 -0.69
CA LEU A 126 -6.03 -10.62 0.16
C LEU A 126 -5.64 -12.10 0.10
N ALA A 127 -6.61 -13.01 0.07
CA ALA A 127 -6.35 -14.44 -0.06
C ALA A 127 -5.65 -14.76 -1.40
N GLN A 128 -6.06 -14.15 -2.50
CA GLN A 128 -5.41 -14.33 -3.80
C GLN A 128 -3.99 -13.77 -3.82
N LEU A 129 -3.77 -12.61 -3.20
CA LEU A 129 -2.44 -12.04 -3.09
C LEU A 129 -1.48 -12.92 -2.27
N GLN A 130 -1.98 -13.49 -1.15
CA GLN A 130 -1.21 -14.42 -0.31
C GLN A 130 -0.93 -15.75 -1.00
N ALA A 131 -1.87 -16.23 -1.82
CA ALA A 131 -1.71 -17.47 -2.58
C ALA A 131 -0.67 -17.38 -3.70
N GLN A 132 -0.21 -16.18 -4.05
CA GLN A 132 0.75 -15.90 -5.11
C GLN A 132 0.41 -16.70 -6.39
N PRO A 133 -0.72 -16.44 -7.03
CA PRO A 133 -1.16 -17.21 -8.18
C PRO A 133 -0.13 -17.10 -9.32
N HIS A 134 0.09 -18.20 -10.04
CA HIS A 134 0.94 -18.20 -11.22
C HIS A 134 0.17 -17.89 -12.51
N VAL A 135 -1.04 -17.40 -12.37
CA VAL A 135 -1.96 -17.05 -13.46
C VAL A 135 -2.61 -15.70 -13.17
N ALA A 136 -3.17 -15.09 -14.19
CA ALA A 136 -3.98 -13.87 -14.01
C ALA A 136 -5.35 -14.23 -13.39
N VAL A 137 -5.71 -13.57 -12.29
CA VAL A 137 -6.96 -13.79 -11.57
C VAL A 137 -7.78 -12.51 -11.53
N VAL A 138 -9.00 -12.54 -12.05
CA VAL A 138 -9.92 -11.40 -11.95
C VAL A 138 -10.40 -11.27 -10.51
N ILE A 139 -10.05 -10.16 -9.88
CA ILE A 139 -10.42 -9.83 -8.50
C ILE A 139 -11.77 -9.13 -8.45
N TRP A 140 -12.00 -8.22 -9.39
CA TRP A 140 -13.22 -7.45 -9.46
C TRP A 140 -13.53 -7.06 -10.92
N GLU A 141 -14.81 -7.04 -11.24
CA GLU A 141 -15.32 -6.59 -12.54
C GLU A 141 -16.62 -5.81 -12.32
N ARG A 142 -16.73 -4.67 -12.99
CA ARG A 142 -17.91 -3.83 -12.90
C ARG A 142 -19.09 -4.51 -13.63
N ARG A 143 -20.22 -4.57 -12.96
CA ARG A 143 -21.43 -5.16 -13.57
C ARG A 143 -21.91 -4.33 -14.76
N ALA A 144 -22.42 -5.00 -15.78
CA ALA A 144 -22.92 -4.34 -17.01
C ALA A 144 -23.99 -3.29 -16.75
N ARG A 145 -24.79 -3.45 -15.69
CA ARG A 145 -25.82 -2.46 -15.28
C ARG A 145 -25.22 -1.13 -14.84
N ASP A 146 -24.08 -1.18 -14.14
CA ASP A 146 -23.40 0.01 -13.63
C ASP A 146 -22.70 0.75 -14.77
N LEU A 147 -22.28 0.02 -15.80
CA LEU A 147 -21.67 0.57 -17.01
C LEU A 147 -22.64 1.40 -17.85
N ALA A 148 -23.93 1.05 -17.85
CA ALA A 148 -24.96 1.79 -18.58
C ALA A 148 -25.26 3.17 -17.94
N GLN A 149 -25.01 3.34 -16.64
CA GLN A 149 -25.21 4.62 -15.94
C GLN A 149 -24.08 5.63 -16.18
N ILE A 150 -22.89 5.16 -16.56
CA ILE A 150 -21.70 6.00 -16.82
C ILE A 150 -21.64 6.44 -18.29
N ALA A 151 -22.39 5.77 -19.18
CA ALA A 151 -22.47 6.19 -20.57
C ALA A 151 -23.09 7.59 -20.66
N PRO A 152 -22.41 8.56 -21.31
CA PRO A 152 -23.01 9.86 -21.53
C PRO A 152 -24.31 9.67 -22.26
N GLN A 153 -25.43 10.13 -21.68
CA GLN A 153 -26.70 10.20 -22.39
C GLN A 153 -26.51 11.20 -23.53
N SER A 154 -26.23 10.69 -24.73
CA SER A 154 -26.28 11.49 -25.94
C SER A 154 -27.72 11.94 -26.11
N ARG A 155 -28.03 13.16 -25.65
CA ARG A 155 -29.28 13.82 -26.02
C ARG A 155 -29.26 14.03 -27.55
N ALA A 156 -30.15 13.31 -28.19
CA ALA A 156 -30.57 13.64 -29.56
C ALA A 156 -31.28 15.00 -29.56
#